data_e964f9260c87f0a7a11accc7bf18711a
#
_entry.id   e964f9260c87f0a7a11accc7bf18711a
#
_cell.length_a   1.000
_cell.length_b   1.000
_cell.length_c   1.000
_cell.angle_alpha   90.00
_cell.angle_beta   90.00
_cell.angle_gamma   90.00
#
_symmetry.space_group_name_H-M   'P 1'
#
loop_
_entity.id
_entity.type
_entity.pdbx_description
1 polymer ?
#
loop_
_entity_poly.entity_id
_entity_poly.type
_entity_poly.pdbx_seq_one_letter_code
_entity_poly.pdbx_strand_id
1 'polypeptide(L)'
;MSDQYGSQWPETSTTTAQPSFRQPPASLGYPTPPGNLVPPPGSEYASWATRVRARLIDQIPTYLGLIIFCIGYLILIIQLALTSGSTLHVDGAAITLIIGLVVMLISLGWVAYNRWLTAGRTGQSLGKRVTNIRLIGEETNAPIGARNAFIRDLVHILDALTVVGYLWPLWDDKRQTFADQIMKTVVINEAADDRSS
;
A
#
# COMPACT_ATOMS: atom_id res chain seq x y z
N MET A 1 77.35 -4.95 11.78
CA MET A 1 77.18 -5.63 10.50
C MET A 1 75.77 -6.11 10.49
N SER A 2 74.92 -5.29 9.97
CA SER A 2 74.28 -5.27 8.64
C SER A 2 73.06 -6.19 8.67
N ASP A 3 71.90 -5.92 8.21
CA ASP A 3 71.56 -5.15 7.02
C ASP A 3 70.11 -4.67 7.11
N GLN A 4 69.90 -3.47 6.67
CA GLN A 4 68.64 -2.91 6.28
C GLN A 4 68.14 -3.60 5.02
N TYR A 5 66.93 -4.13 5.06
CA TYR A 5 66.12 -4.34 3.83
C TYR A 5 64.76 -3.69 4.05
N GLY A 6 64.69 -2.43 3.65
CA GLY A 6 63.44 -1.75 3.40
C GLY A 6 62.83 -2.26 2.08
N SER A 7 61.70 -2.95 2.17
CA SER A 7 60.87 -3.22 0.98
C SER A 7 59.82 -2.11 0.86
N GLN A 8 60.12 -1.11 0.02
CA GLN A 8 59.15 -0.15 -0.47
C GLN A 8 58.23 -0.87 -1.46
N TRP A 9 56.99 -1.05 -1.07
CA TRP A 9 55.91 -1.41 -2.00
C TRP A 9 55.39 -0.11 -2.63
N PRO A 10 55.29 0.00 -3.97
CA PRO A 10 54.67 1.14 -4.61
C PRO A 10 53.16 1.11 -4.30
N GLU A 11 52.65 2.17 -3.67
CA GLU A 11 51.22 2.41 -3.58
C GLU A 11 50.67 2.65 -4.99
N THR A 12 50.11 1.60 -5.58
CA THR A 12 49.28 1.75 -6.75
C THR A 12 47.91 2.32 -6.30
N SER A 13 47.80 3.64 -6.43
CA SER A 13 46.52 4.33 -6.37
C SER A 13 45.66 3.92 -7.56
N THR A 14 44.98 2.78 -7.41
CA THR A 14 43.92 2.40 -8.32
C THR A 14 42.68 3.23 -7.96
N THR A 15 42.59 4.40 -8.60
CA THR A 15 41.32 5.12 -8.71
C THR A 15 40.38 4.24 -9.51
N THR A 16 39.64 3.39 -8.83
CA THR A 16 38.52 2.63 -9.42
C THR A 16 37.43 3.66 -9.71
N ALA A 17 37.42 4.16 -10.97
CA ALA A 17 36.27 4.92 -11.43
C ALA A 17 35.04 4.07 -11.29
N GLN A 18 34.16 4.43 -10.35
CA GLN A 18 32.84 3.84 -10.25
C GLN A 18 32.13 4.00 -11.60
N PRO A 19 31.57 2.94 -12.17
CA PRO A 19 30.79 3.08 -13.39
C PRO A 19 29.63 4.03 -13.09
N SER A 20 29.61 5.16 -13.80
CA SER A 20 28.50 6.10 -13.76
C SER A 20 27.27 5.36 -14.27
N PHE A 21 26.39 4.93 -13.37
CA PHE A 21 25.07 4.43 -13.73
C PHE A 21 24.35 5.56 -14.48
N ARG A 22 24.30 5.42 -15.81
CA ARG A 22 23.47 6.26 -16.65
C ARG A 22 22.04 6.12 -16.17
N GLN A 23 21.49 7.17 -15.56
CA GLN A 23 20.07 7.19 -15.22
C GLN A 23 19.26 6.89 -16.49
N PRO A 24 18.29 5.99 -16.42
CA PRO A 24 17.39 5.74 -17.55
C PRO A 24 16.71 7.07 -17.93
N PRO A 25 16.48 7.33 -19.24
CA PRO A 25 15.87 8.56 -19.68
C PRO A 25 14.54 8.75 -18.96
N ALA A 26 14.26 9.98 -18.52
CA ALA A 26 13.01 10.38 -17.90
C ALA A 26 11.86 10.09 -18.88
N SER A 27 11.33 8.88 -18.85
CA SER A 27 10.29 8.39 -19.72
C SER A 27 8.94 8.64 -19.07
N LEU A 28 8.12 9.39 -19.77
CA LEU A 28 6.68 9.45 -19.64
C LEU A 28 6.14 10.09 -18.37
N GLY A 29 6.19 11.43 -18.28
CA GLY A 29 5.15 12.25 -17.62
C GLY A 29 4.84 11.98 -16.16
N TYR A 30 5.63 11.18 -15.46
CA TYR A 30 5.54 11.04 -14.02
C TYR A 30 6.27 12.22 -13.39
N PRO A 31 5.62 12.97 -12.48
CA PRO A 31 6.35 13.94 -11.69
C PRO A 31 7.49 13.20 -11.00
N THR A 32 8.72 13.59 -11.30
CA THR A 32 9.90 13.14 -10.54
C THR A 32 9.61 13.43 -9.07
N PRO A 33 9.64 12.42 -8.19
CA PRO A 33 9.49 12.69 -6.78
C PRO A 33 10.60 13.67 -6.37
N PRO A 34 10.31 14.69 -5.55
CA PRO A 34 11.32 15.61 -5.09
C PRO A 34 12.42 14.82 -4.38
N GLY A 35 13.63 14.94 -4.91
CA GLY A 35 14.93 14.52 -4.39
C GLY A 35 14.97 13.18 -3.64
N ASN A 36 15.75 12.23 -4.21
CA ASN A 36 16.29 11.03 -3.56
C ASN A 36 15.48 10.46 -2.40
N LEU A 37 14.40 9.72 -2.75
CA LEU A 37 13.73 8.83 -1.81
C LEU A 37 14.57 7.55 -1.61
N VAL A 38 15.88 7.71 -1.40
CA VAL A 38 16.61 6.72 -0.62
C VAL A 38 16.01 6.83 0.77
N PRO A 39 15.45 5.75 1.36
CA PRO A 39 15.12 5.80 2.77
C PRO A 39 16.34 6.38 3.47
N PRO A 40 16.24 7.52 4.18
CA PRO A 40 17.43 8.06 4.85
C PRO A 40 18.02 6.93 5.69
N PRO A 41 19.33 6.77 5.80
CA PRO A 41 19.92 5.80 6.70
C PRO A 41 19.25 5.98 8.07
N GLY A 42 18.43 4.98 8.49
CA GLY A 42 17.58 5.09 9.69
C GLY A 42 16.10 5.39 9.45
N SER A 43 15.60 5.47 8.19
CA SER A 43 14.15 5.53 7.98
C SER A 43 13.52 4.23 8.51
N GLU A 44 12.68 4.38 9.52
CA GLU A 44 12.00 3.24 10.09
C GLU A 44 10.95 2.70 9.13
N TYR A 45 10.92 1.40 8.94
CA TYR A 45 9.82 0.73 8.26
C TYR A 45 8.54 0.89 9.07
N ALA A 46 7.44 1.19 8.38
CA ALA A 46 6.16 1.38 9.02
C ALA A 46 5.73 0.13 9.79
N SER A 47 5.28 0.32 11.04
CA SER A 47 4.83 -0.77 11.88
C SER A 47 3.59 -1.46 11.29
N TRP A 48 3.39 -2.74 11.62
CA TRP A 48 2.20 -3.47 11.22
C TRP A 48 0.91 -2.75 11.64
N ALA A 49 0.84 -2.27 12.88
CA ALA A 49 -0.34 -1.57 13.40
C ALA A 49 -0.64 -0.27 12.62
N THR A 50 0.38 0.47 12.20
CA THR A 50 0.21 1.68 11.37
C THR A 50 -0.35 1.35 10.01
N ARG A 51 0.12 0.25 9.37
CA ARG A 51 -0.41 -0.23 8.09
C ARG A 51 -1.85 -0.70 8.18
N VAL A 52 -2.21 -1.41 9.28
CA VAL A 52 -3.60 -1.83 9.55
C VAL A 52 -4.51 -0.60 9.70
N ARG A 53 -4.10 0.40 10.50
CA ARG A 53 -4.86 1.66 10.65
C ARG A 53 -5.08 2.35 9.31
N ALA A 54 -4.03 2.49 8.48
CA ALA A 54 -4.14 3.06 7.15
C ALA A 54 -5.18 2.30 6.30
N ARG A 55 -5.13 0.97 6.32
CA ARG A 55 -6.06 0.12 5.55
C ARG A 55 -7.50 0.26 6.04
N LEU A 56 -7.73 0.32 7.35
CA LEU A 56 -9.07 0.52 7.93
C LEU A 56 -9.66 1.86 7.48
N ILE A 57 -8.87 2.93 7.51
CA ILE A 57 -9.31 4.26 7.03
C ILE A 57 -9.72 4.20 5.55
N ASP A 58 -8.90 3.55 4.71
CA ASP A 58 -9.19 3.41 3.28
C ASP A 58 -10.47 2.62 3.00
N GLN A 59 -10.87 1.72 3.90
CA GLN A 59 -12.02 0.83 3.74
C GLN A 59 -13.32 1.36 4.38
N ILE A 60 -13.30 2.48 5.09
CA ILE A 60 -14.50 3.05 5.73
C ILE A 60 -15.70 3.14 4.78
N PRO A 61 -15.58 3.68 3.54
CA PRO A 61 -16.73 3.77 2.63
C PRO A 61 -17.30 2.39 2.26
N THR A 62 -16.43 1.39 2.10
CA THR A 62 -16.84 0.01 1.76
C THR A 62 -17.61 -0.64 2.91
N TYR A 63 -17.13 -0.50 4.14
CA TYR A 63 -17.83 -1.03 5.31
C TYR A 63 -19.17 -0.37 5.52
N LEU A 64 -19.28 0.95 5.29
CA LEU A 64 -20.56 1.66 5.38
C LEU A 64 -21.57 1.10 4.38
N GLY A 65 -21.19 0.93 3.12
CA GLY A 65 -22.05 0.34 2.10
C GLY A 65 -22.47 -1.09 2.43
N LEU A 66 -21.53 -1.91 2.93
CA LEU A 66 -21.81 -3.27 3.35
C LEU A 66 -22.81 -3.32 4.52
N ILE A 67 -22.65 -2.46 5.53
CA ILE A 67 -23.57 -2.39 6.68
C ILE A 67 -24.98 -2.03 6.21
N ILE A 68 -25.14 -1.01 5.37
CA ILE A 68 -26.44 -0.60 4.83
C ILE A 68 -27.07 -1.75 4.03
N PHE A 69 -26.29 -2.43 3.19
CA PHE A 69 -26.76 -3.58 2.43
C PHE A 69 -27.21 -4.73 3.35
N CYS A 70 -26.43 -5.08 4.38
CA CYS A 70 -26.77 -6.12 5.32
C CYS A 70 -28.05 -5.79 6.13
N ILE A 71 -28.26 -4.53 6.51
CA ILE A 71 -29.50 -4.11 7.18
C ILE A 71 -30.71 -4.32 6.26
N GLY A 72 -30.62 -3.89 4.99
CA GLY A 72 -31.71 -4.10 4.02
C GLY A 72 -31.99 -5.57 3.78
N TYR A 73 -30.96 -6.40 3.69
CA TYR A 73 -31.09 -7.84 3.56
C TYR A 73 -31.76 -8.49 4.77
N LEU A 74 -31.37 -8.10 5.98
CA LEU A 74 -31.99 -8.59 7.22
C LEU A 74 -33.47 -8.21 7.30
N ILE A 75 -33.82 -6.96 6.96
CA ILE A 75 -35.21 -6.51 6.91
C ILE A 75 -36.02 -7.38 5.92
N LEU A 76 -35.48 -7.64 4.73
CA LEU A 76 -36.12 -8.49 3.73
C LEU A 76 -36.37 -9.91 4.26
N ILE A 77 -35.38 -10.54 4.88
CA ILE A 77 -35.53 -11.90 5.45
C ILE A 77 -36.61 -11.94 6.55
N ILE A 78 -36.64 -10.93 7.44
CA ILE A 78 -37.65 -10.84 8.49
C ILE A 78 -39.04 -10.68 7.87
N GLN A 79 -39.21 -9.84 6.85
CA GLN A 79 -40.49 -9.66 6.16
C GLN A 79 -40.95 -10.96 5.51
N LEU A 80 -40.07 -11.67 4.80
CA LEU A 80 -40.37 -12.97 4.19
C LEU A 80 -40.81 -14.02 5.24
N ALA A 81 -40.15 -14.03 6.40
CA ALA A 81 -40.44 -14.97 7.47
C ALA A 81 -41.79 -14.70 8.16
N LEU A 82 -42.19 -13.43 8.29
CA LEU A 82 -43.39 -13.00 8.97
C LEU A 82 -44.65 -12.96 8.08
N THR A 83 -44.48 -12.90 6.75
CA THR A 83 -45.58 -12.72 5.79
C THR A 83 -45.98 -14.05 5.17
N SER A 84 -46.64 -14.87 5.95
CA SER A 84 -47.28 -16.11 5.44
C SER A 84 -48.61 -15.76 4.76
N GLY A 85 -48.62 -15.52 3.44
CA GLY A 85 -49.83 -15.49 2.62
C GLY A 85 -50.53 -14.15 2.39
N SER A 86 -49.95 -13.01 2.79
CA SER A 86 -50.43 -11.66 2.48
C SER A 86 -49.48 -10.96 1.47
N THR A 87 -49.99 -9.89 0.84
CA THR A 87 -49.19 -9.09 -0.12
C THR A 87 -47.89 -8.61 0.53
N LEU A 88 -46.78 -9.06 -0.04
CA LEU A 88 -45.47 -8.74 0.44
C LEU A 88 -45.13 -7.25 0.16
N HIS A 89 -45.11 -6.40 1.18
CA HIS A 89 -44.67 -5.02 1.07
C HIS A 89 -43.15 -4.99 1.18
N VAL A 90 -42.46 -5.29 0.06
CA VAL A 90 -40.96 -5.35 -0.01
C VAL A 90 -40.34 -4.00 -0.27
N ASP A 91 -41.13 -2.94 -0.46
CA ASP A 91 -40.66 -1.65 -0.93
C ASP A 91 -39.51 -1.06 -0.07
N GLY A 92 -39.68 -1.04 1.25
CA GLY A 92 -38.67 -0.54 2.17
C GLY A 92 -37.37 -1.35 2.16
N ALA A 93 -37.47 -2.68 2.15
CA ALA A 93 -36.32 -3.57 2.10
C ALA A 93 -35.61 -3.48 0.74
N ALA A 94 -36.36 -3.46 -0.36
CA ALA A 94 -35.81 -3.32 -1.70
C ALA A 94 -35.06 -1.98 -1.87
N ILE A 95 -35.64 -0.87 -1.40
CA ILE A 95 -35.01 0.44 -1.43
C ILE A 95 -33.70 0.42 -0.64
N THR A 96 -33.69 -0.14 0.58
CA THR A 96 -32.49 -0.20 1.42
C THR A 96 -31.40 -1.06 0.79
N LEU A 97 -31.76 -2.19 0.17
CA LEU A 97 -30.83 -3.04 -0.57
C LEU A 97 -30.22 -2.30 -1.77
N ILE A 98 -31.05 -1.58 -2.55
CA ILE A 98 -30.57 -0.80 -3.69
C ILE A 98 -29.62 0.30 -3.23
N ILE A 99 -29.98 1.04 -2.18
CA ILE A 99 -29.08 2.08 -1.62
C ILE A 99 -27.76 1.46 -1.17
N GLY A 100 -27.79 0.35 -0.44
CA GLY A 100 -26.59 -0.36 0.00
C GLY A 100 -25.73 -0.82 -1.17
N LEU A 101 -26.34 -1.36 -2.23
CA LEU A 101 -25.64 -1.76 -3.46
C LEU A 101 -24.99 -0.57 -4.16
N VAL A 102 -25.71 0.54 -4.31
CA VAL A 102 -25.16 1.77 -4.93
C VAL A 102 -23.99 2.32 -4.12
N VAL A 103 -24.12 2.41 -2.81
CA VAL A 103 -23.01 2.87 -1.93
C VAL A 103 -21.81 1.92 -2.04
N MET A 104 -22.04 0.61 -2.11
CA MET A 104 -20.97 -0.37 -2.29
C MET A 104 -20.25 -0.20 -3.65
N LEU A 105 -20.99 0.01 -4.75
CA LEU A 105 -20.40 0.25 -6.07
C LEU A 105 -19.58 1.56 -6.10
N ILE A 106 -20.09 2.63 -5.49
CA ILE A 106 -19.35 3.89 -5.34
C ILE A 106 -18.07 3.65 -4.53
N SER A 107 -18.15 2.85 -3.47
CA SER A 107 -16.99 2.51 -2.63
C SER A 107 -15.93 1.72 -3.39
N LEU A 108 -16.32 0.81 -4.27
CA LEU A 108 -15.36 0.09 -5.15
C LEU A 108 -14.64 1.05 -6.09
N GLY A 109 -15.36 2.02 -6.67
CA GLY A 109 -14.76 3.09 -7.47
C GLY A 109 -13.78 3.94 -6.64
N TRP A 110 -14.14 4.27 -5.40
CA TRP A 110 -13.27 4.96 -4.45
C TRP A 110 -12.00 4.17 -4.14
N VAL A 111 -12.12 2.86 -3.86
CA VAL A 111 -10.97 1.98 -3.61
C VAL A 111 -10.03 1.98 -4.81
N ALA A 112 -10.57 1.81 -6.02
CA ALA A 112 -9.79 1.84 -7.25
C ALA A 112 -9.04 3.17 -7.42
N TYR A 113 -9.73 4.29 -7.26
CA TYR A 113 -9.13 5.60 -7.35
C TYR A 113 -8.07 5.85 -6.28
N ASN A 114 -8.41 5.62 -5.00
CA ASN A 114 -7.55 5.94 -3.86
C ASN A 114 -6.35 5.00 -3.75
N ARG A 115 -6.56 3.68 -3.91
CA ARG A 115 -5.51 2.68 -3.66
C ARG A 115 -4.68 2.34 -4.88
N TRP A 116 -5.25 2.40 -6.09
CA TRP A 116 -4.52 2.05 -7.30
C TRP A 116 -4.02 3.29 -8.03
N LEU A 117 -4.88 4.27 -8.30
CA LEU A 117 -4.47 5.46 -9.04
C LEU A 117 -3.66 6.42 -8.16
N THR A 118 -4.20 6.84 -7.02
CA THR A 118 -3.54 7.83 -6.15
C THR A 118 -2.31 7.21 -5.48
N ALA A 119 -2.47 6.09 -4.76
CA ALA A 119 -1.33 5.47 -4.09
C ALA A 119 -0.29 4.90 -5.05
N GLY A 120 -0.69 4.42 -6.25
CA GLY A 120 0.25 4.00 -7.26
C GLY A 120 1.14 5.15 -7.76
N ARG A 121 0.60 6.37 -7.88
CA ARG A 121 1.33 7.56 -8.37
C ARG A 121 2.11 8.29 -7.29
N THR A 122 1.60 8.33 -6.07
CA THR A 122 2.18 9.12 -4.97
C THR A 122 2.84 8.28 -3.89
N GLY A 123 2.63 6.97 -3.89
CA GLY A 123 2.98 6.07 -2.78
C GLY A 123 1.99 6.13 -1.63
N GLN A 124 0.98 7.01 -1.66
CA GLN A 124 0.08 7.25 -0.54
C GLN A 124 -1.39 7.17 -0.95
N SER A 125 -2.17 6.30 -0.30
CA SER A 125 -3.62 6.38 -0.23
C SER A 125 -4.02 7.40 0.85
N LEU A 126 -5.32 7.71 0.96
CA LEU A 126 -5.82 8.59 2.02
C LEU A 126 -5.41 8.08 3.41
N GLY A 127 -5.63 6.80 3.69
CA GLY A 127 -5.25 6.18 4.96
C GLY A 127 -3.76 6.23 5.24
N LYS A 128 -2.92 5.99 4.23
CA LYS A 128 -1.46 6.11 4.36
C LYS A 128 -1.03 7.55 4.61
N ARG A 129 -1.68 8.53 3.97
CA ARG A 129 -1.41 9.95 4.19
C ARG A 129 -1.77 10.37 5.62
N VAL A 130 -2.92 9.94 6.14
CA VAL A 130 -3.35 10.22 7.52
C VAL A 130 -2.41 9.58 8.54
N THR A 131 -1.85 8.43 8.23
CA THR A 131 -0.93 7.71 9.13
C THR A 131 0.55 8.00 8.88
N ASN A 132 0.87 8.93 7.99
CA ASN A 132 2.24 9.35 7.63
C ASN A 132 3.15 8.21 7.20
N ILE A 133 2.65 7.33 6.33
CA ILE A 133 3.43 6.26 5.74
C ILE A 133 3.35 6.31 4.22
N ARG A 134 4.38 5.78 3.55
CA ARG A 134 4.49 5.76 2.09
C ARG A 134 4.91 4.39 1.60
N LEU A 135 4.28 3.94 0.51
CA LEU A 135 4.62 2.73 -0.22
C LEU A 135 5.57 3.05 -1.36
N ILE A 136 6.71 2.41 -1.39
CA ILE A 136 7.74 2.57 -2.43
C ILE A 136 8.24 1.22 -2.93
N GLY A 137 8.80 1.21 -4.14
CA GLY A 137 9.57 0.07 -4.64
C GLY A 137 10.91 -0.02 -3.92
N GLU A 138 11.28 -1.21 -3.48
CA GLU A 138 12.49 -1.45 -2.69
C GLU A 138 13.77 -1.04 -3.45
N GLU A 139 13.84 -1.34 -4.75
CA GLU A 139 15.00 -1.05 -5.58
C GLU A 139 14.97 0.38 -6.16
N THR A 140 13.77 0.92 -6.41
CA THR A 140 13.59 2.19 -7.10
C THR A 140 13.44 3.38 -6.17
N ASN A 141 13.09 3.13 -4.90
CA ASN A 141 12.73 4.14 -3.91
C ASN A 141 11.65 5.13 -4.40
N ALA A 142 10.85 4.73 -5.39
CA ALA A 142 9.84 5.53 -6.05
C ALA A 142 8.45 4.87 -5.93
N PRO A 143 7.36 5.62 -6.14
CA PRO A 143 6.01 5.05 -6.23
C PRO A 143 5.93 3.98 -7.31
N ILE A 144 5.20 2.91 -7.04
CA ILE A 144 5.20 1.69 -7.87
C ILE A 144 4.35 1.77 -9.14
N GLY A 145 3.58 2.82 -9.32
CA GLY A 145 2.63 2.97 -10.41
C GLY A 145 1.28 2.28 -10.17
N ALA A 146 0.24 2.75 -10.85
CA ALA A 146 -1.14 2.26 -10.65
C ALA A 146 -1.31 0.77 -10.95
N ARG A 147 -0.67 0.28 -12.04
CA ARG A 147 -0.73 -1.13 -12.43
C ARG A 147 -0.15 -2.04 -11.33
N ASN A 148 1.04 -1.70 -10.83
CA ASN A 148 1.68 -2.51 -9.80
C ASN A 148 0.95 -2.40 -8.45
N ALA A 149 0.34 -1.24 -8.14
CA ALA A 149 -0.52 -1.09 -6.98
C ALA A 149 -1.75 -2.01 -7.04
N PHE A 150 -2.38 -2.14 -8.22
CA PHE A 150 -3.47 -3.08 -8.45
C PHE A 150 -3.01 -4.53 -8.33
N ILE A 151 -1.91 -4.92 -9.00
CA ILE A 151 -1.37 -6.28 -8.91
C ILE A 151 -1.01 -6.63 -7.48
N ARG A 152 -0.40 -5.70 -6.73
CA ARG A 152 -0.07 -5.88 -5.32
C ARG A 152 -1.31 -6.15 -4.47
N ASP A 153 -2.43 -5.46 -4.74
CA ASP A 153 -3.69 -5.72 -4.05
C ASP A 153 -4.26 -7.11 -4.38
N LEU A 154 -4.08 -7.60 -5.61
CA LEU A 154 -4.44 -8.98 -5.96
C LEU A 154 -3.56 -10.01 -5.23
N VAL A 155 -2.25 -9.76 -5.15
CA VAL A 155 -1.32 -10.63 -4.41
C VAL A 155 -1.64 -10.64 -2.91
N HIS A 156 -2.17 -9.55 -2.35
CA HIS A 156 -2.66 -9.53 -0.97
C HIS A 156 -3.82 -10.50 -0.68
N ILE A 157 -4.48 -11.05 -1.72
CA ILE A 157 -5.45 -12.14 -1.54
C ILE A 157 -4.74 -13.38 -0.98
N LEU A 158 -3.50 -13.65 -1.39
CA LEU A 158 -2.68 -14.74 -0.84
C LEU A 158 -2.37 -14.52 0.64
N ASP A 159 -2.07 -13.27 1.04
CA ASP A 159 -1.87 -12.91 2.45
C ASP A 159 -3.15 -13.17 3.27
N ALA A 160 -4.33 -12.86 2.68
CA ALA A 160 -5.63 -13.08 3.33
C ALA A 160 -5.96 -14.57 3.49
N LEU A 161 -5.66 -15.40 2.48
CA LEU A 161 -5.92 -16.84 2.52
C LEU A 161 -5.05 -17.56 3.55
N THR A 162 -3.82 -17.11 3.74
CA THR A 162 -2.88 -17.73 4.66
C THR A 162 -2.91 -17.14 6.07
N VAL A 163 -3.51 -15.95 6.26
CA VAL A 163 -3.45 -15.12 7.47
C VAL A 163 -2.00 -14.79 7.89
N VAL A 164 -1.10 -15.77 7.75
CA VAL A 164 0.33 -15.65 8.09
C VAL A 164 1.01 -14.54 7.28
N GLY A 165 0.62 -14.37 6.01
CA GLY A 165 1.18 -13.32 5.15
C GLY A 165 0.94 -11.91 5.71
N TYR A 166 -0.22 -11.67 6.30
CA TYR A 166 -0.53 -10.39 6.98
C TYR A 166 0.22 -10.20 8.30
N LEU A 167 0.55 -11.28 9.00
CA LEU A 167 1.27 -11.24 10.26
C LEU A 167 2.79 -11.24 10.06
N TRP A 168 3.26 -11.64 8.87
CA TRP A 168 4.68 -11.75 8.54
C TRP A 168 5.51 -10.49 8.90
N PRO A 169 5.01 -9.26 8.71
CA PRO A 169 5.72 -8.03 9.09
C PRO A 169 6.09 -7.91 10.58
N LEU A 170 5.57 -8.78 11.43
CA LEU A 170 5.95 -8.80 12.86
C LEU A 170 7.33 -9.42 13.10
N TRP A 171 7.80 -10.26 12.16
CA TRP A 171 9.08 -10.99 12.26
C TRP A 171 10.08 -10.57 11.18
N ASP A 172 9.63 -9.93 10.11
CA ASP A 172 10.49 -9.54 9.00
C ASP A 172 11.24 -8.24 9.31
N ASP A 173 12.54 -8.20 9.02
CA ASP A 173 13.40 -7.03 9.27
C ASP A 173 12.93 -5.77 8.52
N LYS A 174 12.40 -5.94 7.32
CA LYS A 174 11.83 -4.88 6.48
C LYS A 174 10.33 -4.69 6.69
N ARG A 175 9.76 -5.47 7.61
CA ARG A 175 8.32 -5.49 7.91
C ARG A 175 7.44 -5.67 6.67
N GLN A 176 7.88 -6.53 5.73
CA GLN A 176 7.18 -6.82 4.48
C GLN A 176 6.14 -7.93 4.68
N THR A 177 4.95 -7.77 4.05
CA THR A 177 4.01 -8.89 3.84
C THR A 177 4.51 -9.79 2.71
N PHE A 178 3.89 -10.95 2.49
CA PHE A 178 4.23 -11.76 1.32
C PHE A 178 3.99 -11.01 0.01
N ALA A 179 2.90 -10.25 -0.08
CA ALA A 179 2.65 -9.39 -1.22
C ALA A 179 3.75 -8.33 -1.41
N ASP A 180 4.26 -7.75 -0.32
CA ASP A 180 5.38 -6.81 -0.38
C ASP A 180 6.66 -7.46 -0.89
N GLN A 181 6.97 -8.67 -0.43
CA GLN A 181 8.16 -9.43 -0.87
C GLN A 181 8.07 -9.81 -2.34
N ILE A 182 6.92 -10.36 -2.79
CA ILE A 182 6.69 -10.73 -4.19
C ILE A 182 6.81 -9.52 -5.12
N MET A 183 6.28 -8.38 -4.70
CA MET A 183 6.26 -7.14 -5.48
C MET A 183 7.50 -6.27 -5.27
N LYS A 184 8.46 -6.69 -4.43
CA LYS A 184 9.66 -5.92 -4.04
C LYS A 184 9.31 -4.49 -3.62
N THR A 185 8.41 -4.38 -2.66
CA THR A 185 7.92 -3.12 -2.13
C THR A 185 8.15 -3.02 -0.62
N VAL A 186 8.32 -1.80 -0.13
CA VAL A 186 8.41 -1.51 1.30
C VAL A 186 7.49 -0.36 1.67
N VAL A 187 7.06 -0.32 2.92
CA VAL A 187 6.32 0.82 3.46
C VAL A 187 7.18 1.48 4.52
N ILE A 188 7.44 2.76 4.33
CA ILE A 188 8.29 3.57 5.23
C ILE A 188 7.47 4.62 5.96
N ASN A 189 7.94 5.04 7.12
CA ASN A 189 7.43 6.23 7.78
C ASN A 189 7.90 7.47 7.01
N GLU A 190 7.01 8.40 6.76
CA GLU A 190 7.35 9.69 6.16
C GLU A 190 7.95 10.59 7.24
N ALA A 191 9.12 11.18 6.97
CA ALA A 191 9.72 12.12 7.89
C ALA A 191 8.79 13.34 8.08
N ALA A 192 8.70 13.85 9.29
CA ALA A 192 7.79 14.96 9.63
C ALA A 192 8.11 16.28 8.89
N ASP A 193 9.26 16.37 8.24
CA ASP A 193 9.84 17.61 7.70
C ASP A 193 9.41 17.95 6.26
N ASP A 194 8.75 17.04 5.54
CA ASP A 194 8.42 17.23 4.11
C ASP A 194 7.08 17.98 3.88
N ARG A 195 6.45 18.54 4.92
CA ARG A 195 5.15 19.22 4.82
C ARG A 195 5.22 20.76 4.81
N SER A 196 6.41 21.34 4.87
CA SER A 196 6.62 22.78 4.99
C SER A 196 7.17 23.47 3.74
N SER A 197 7.27 22.75 2.63
CA SER A 197 7.75 23.29 1.35
C SER A 197 6.67 23.38 0.29
#